data_7e017115e35837a081e0d8d09b14b99c
#
_entry.id   7e017115e35837a081e0d8d09b14b99c
#
_cell.length_a   1.000
_cell.length_b   1.000
_cell.length_c   1.000
_cell.angle_alpha   90.00
_cell.angle_beta   90.00
_cell.angle_gamma   90.00
#
_symmetry.space_group_name_H-M   'P 1'
#
loop_
_entity.id
_entity.type
_entity.pdbx_description
1 polymer ?
#
loop_
_entity_poly.entity_id
_entity_poly.type
_entity_poly.pdbx_seq_one_letter_code
_entity_poly.pdbx_strand_id
1 'polypeptide(L)'
;MWSQSTLDEVFLFLSNYYVSNDTFRLTYEKNTLKWAIQDHIAIRKLDTGELMGYISSAPLDVRVEGGVKKMVQINFLCVHPSQRSTGLAPLLISEIKRHANNKGIWQAVYTGVHRIPTPIAKAEYWHRFLDVKKLIKLGFHETNRPRENYYEVRGPCKYSWRKMTSKDVPRVTHILKEYTKDFEIAPVITKDYVKRWVLPTHAYVNDQSDTFISLYNIPYERKDGEGTVKQAYRFYLVGDVYNDAFLIAKNLGYDVFNTLDVGVDTVGLEKNKFMKGSGHIFYYLFNWNLSDIISNEKIHLILP
;
A
#
# COMPACT_ATOMS: atom_id res chain seq x y z
N MET A 1 -12.09 -12.71 14.40
CA MET A 1 -12.10 -11.37 15.03
C MET A 1 -10.79 -11.20 15.80
N TRP A 2 -10.07 -10.06 15.66
CA TRP A 2 -8.82 -9.82 16.37
C TRP A 2 -9.06 -9.72 17.86
N SER A 3 -8.34 -10.52 18.69
CA SER A 3 -8.16 -10.16 20.10
C SER A 3 -7.12 -9.04 20.20
N GLN A 4 -7.18 -8.21 21.24
CA GLN A 4 -6.21 -7.14 21.44
C GLN A 4 -4.79 -7.72 21.58
N SER A 5 -4.63 -8.82 22.33
CA SER A 5 -3.34 -9.48 22.53
C SER A 5 -2.75 -10.03 21.23
N THR A 6 -3.55 -10.64 20.36
CA THR A 6 -3.09 -11.16 19.05
C THR A 6 -2.63 -10.01 18.14
N LEU A 7 -3.38 -8.89 18.13
CA LEU A 7 -2.99 -7.73 17.32
C LEU A 7 -1.68 -7.10 17.81
N ASP A 8 -1.50 -7.00 19.12
CA ASP A 8 -0.30 -6.41 19.71
C ASP A 8 0.92 -7.27 19.42
N GLU A 9 0.79 -8.58 19.50
CA GLU A 9 1.84 -9.52 19.14
C GLU A 9 2.23 -9.46 17.67
N VAL A 10 1.25 -9.48 16.75
CA VAL A 10 1.51 -9.37 15.31
C VAL A 10 2.13 -8.02 14.97
N PHE A 11 1.66 -6.94 15.59
CA PHE A 11 2.25 -5.61 15.43
C PHE A 11 3.74 -5.62 15.81
N LEU A 12 4.09 -6.14 16.98
CA LEU A 12 5.48 -6.23 17.44
C LEU A 12 6.33 -7.12 16.53
N PHE A 13 5.79 -8.27 16.11
CA PHE A 13 6.50 -9.20 15.25
C PHE A 13 6.83 -8.58 13.88
N LEU A 14 5.85 -7.95 13.25
CA LEU A 14 6.04 -7.30 11.95
C LEU A 14 6.96 -6.07 12.06
N SER A 15 6.82 -5.25 13.11
CA SER A 15 7.69 -4.10 13.34
C SER A 15 9.16 -4.49 13.49
N ASN A 16 9.43 -5.65 14.10
CA ASN A 16 10.80 -6.10 14.34
C ASN A 16 11.41 -6.85 13.14
N TYR A 17 10.62 -7.58 12.36
CA TYR A 17 11.18 -8.59 11.44
C TYR A 17 10.71 -8.50 10.00
N TYR A 18 9.74 -7.62 9.65
CA TYR A 18 9.14 -7.63 8.31
C TYR A 18 10.00 -6.88 7.29
N VAL A 19 9.86 -5.57 7.16
CA VAL A 19 10.58 -4.79 6.14
C VAL A 19 11.46 -3.75 6.80
N SER A 20 12.76 -3.87 6.58
CA SER A 20 13.73 -2.89 7.09
C SER A 20 14.96 -2.84 6.18
N ASN A 21 15.66 -1.70 6.20
CA ASN A 21 17.03 -1.56 5.72
C ASN A 21 17.98 -1.34 6.92
N ASP A 22 19.21 -0.88 6.68
CA ASP A 22 20.19 -0.67 7.76
C ASP A 22 19.76 0.43 8.74
N THR A 23 19.10 1.48 8.27
CA THR A 23 18.74 2.68 9.05
C THR A 23 17.30 2.67 9.54
N PHE A 24 16.35 2.19 8.71
CA PHE A 24 14.92 2.32 8.95
C PHE A 24 14.19 0.98 8.90
N ARG A 25 13.01 0.95 9.52
CA ARG A 25 12.02 -0.13 9.41
C ARG A 25 10.63 0.42 9.13
N LEU A 26 9.83 -0.29 8.35
CA LEU A 26 8.40 0.02 8.18
C LEU A 26 7.65 -0.42 9.43
N THR A 27 6.87 0.51 10.00
CA THR A 27 6.05 0.24 11.18
C THR A 27 4.58 0.40 10.82
N TYR A 28 3.89 -0.72 10.69
CA TYR A 28 2.46 -0.72 10.37
C TYR A 28 1.66 -0.43 11.63
N GLU A 29 0.91 0.65 11.66
CA GLU A 29 0.02 0.96 12.78
C GLU A 29 -1.04 -0.16 12.96
N LYS A 30 -1.49 -0.38 14.20
CA LYS A 30 -2.49 -1.41 14.51
C LYS A 30 -3.79 -1.25 13.69
N ASN A 31 -4.20 -0.01 13.43
CA ASN A 31 -5.37 0.26 12.59
C ASN A 31 -5.12 -0.10 11.12
N THR A 32 -3.91 0.12 10.61
CA THR A 32 -3.49 -0.30 9.26
C THR A 32 -3.49 -1.83 9.15
N LEU A 33 -3.01 -2.54 10.17
CA LEU A 33 -3.07 -4.01 10.20
C LEU A 33 -4.50 -4.52 10.21
N LYS A 34 -5.39 -3.96 11.04
CA LYS A 34 -6.83 -4.31 11.05
C LYS A 34 -7.49 -4.05 9.70
N TRP A 35 -7.09 -2.99 9.02
CA TRP A 35 -7.59 -2.65 7.69
C TRP A 35 -7.08 -3.63 6.61
N ALA A 36 -5.78 -3.93 6.59
CA ALA A 36 -5.16 -4.71 5.53
C ALA A 36 -5.41 -6.23 5.67
N ILE A 37 -5.64 -6.74 6.88
CA ILE A 37 -5.71 -8.18 7.17
C ILE A 37 -7.16 -8.61 7.39
N GLN A 38 -7.55 -9.72 6.76
CA GLN A 38 -8.82 -10.39 7.04
C GLN A 38 -8.59 -11.79 7.58
N ASP A 39 -7.77 -12.57 6.90
CA ASP A 39 -7.38 -13.94 7.31
C ASP A 39 -5.87 -13.97 7.57
N HIS A 40 -5.44 -14.83 8.47
CA HIS A 40 -4.02 -14.99 8.77
C HIS A 40 -3.68 -16.39 9.26
N ILE A 41 -2.43 -16.77 9.05
CA ILE A 41 -1.82 -18.00 9.55
C ILE A 41 -0.58 -17.60 10.36
N ALA A 42 -0.43 -18.23 11.52
CA ALA A 42 0.70 -18.02 12.42
C ALA A 42 1.35 -19.36 12.76
N ILE A 43 2.66 -19.41 12.77
CA ILE A 43 3.45 -20.54 13.25
C ILE A 43 4.10 -20.15 14.58
N ARG A 44 3.96 -21.02 15.60
CA ARG A 44 4.47 -20.80 16.94
C ARG A 44 5.36 -21.92 17.40
N LYS A 45 6.31 -21.63 18.28
CA LYS A 45 7.03 -22.66 19.03
C LYS A 45 6.08 -23.39 19.97
N LEU A 46 6.22 -24.71 20.08
CA LEU A 46 5.36 -25.53 20.93
C LEU A 46 5.61 -25.30 22.43
N ASP A 47 6.83 -25.06 22.81
CA ASP A 47 7.28 -24.90 24.18
C ASP A 47 6.96 -23.53 24.79
N THR A 48 7.15 -22.46 24.01
CA THR A 48 7.03 -21.08 24.49
C THR A 48 5.80 -20.35 23.98
N GLY A 49 5.15 -20.85 22.90
CA GLY A 49 4.09 -20.17 22.21
C GLY A 49 4.56 -18.96 21.36
N GLU A 50 5.86 -18.70 21.31
CA GLU A 50 6.47 -17.58 20.62
C GLU A 50 6.17 -17.61 19.11
N LEU A 51 5.81 -16.46 18.54
CA LEU A 51 5.49 -16.32 17.12
C LEU A 51 6.76 -16.41 16.26
N MET A 52 6.82 -17.40 15.39
CA MET A 52 7.96 -17.68 14.52
C MET A 52 7.73 -17.36 13.06
N GLY A 53 6.49 -17.33 12.63
CA GLY A 53 6.12 -17.05 11.25
C GLY A 53 4.70 -16.55 11.12
N TYR A 54 4.46 -15.68 10.15
CA TYR A 54 3.18 -15.04 9.92
C TYR A 54 2.95 -14.81 8.44
N ILE A 55 1.73 -14.99 7.97
CA ILE A 55 1.24 -14.59 6.65
C ILE A 55 -0.22 -14.19 6.75
N SER A 56 -0.65 -13.26 5.92
CA SER A 56 -2.05 -12.87 5.88
C SER A 56 -2.61 -12.80 4.47
N SER A 57 -3.93 -12.81 4.39
CA SER A 57 -4.67 -12.59 3.15
C SER A 57 -5.95 -11.79 3.38
N ALA A 58 -6.43 -11.18 2.29
CA ALA A 58 -7.76 -10.60 2.23
C ALA A 58 -8.36 -10.83 0.85
N PRO A 59 -9.66 -11.16 0.74
CA PRO A 59 -10.34 -11.32 -0.55
C PRO A 59 -10.30 -10.03 -1.36
N LEU A 60 -10.05 -10.17 -2.65
CA LEU A 60 -10.00 -9.09 -3.62
C LEU A 60 -10.47 -9.60 -4.98
N ASP A 61 -11.59 -9.08 -5.47
CA ASP A 61 -12.00 -9.34 -6.84
C ASP A 61 -11.20 -8.41 -7.76
N VAL A 62 -10.52 -8.99 -8.75
CA VAL A 62 -9.65 -8.25 -9.68
C VAL A 62 -10.20 -8.41 -11.09
N ARG A 63 -10.31 -7.29 -11.81
CA ARG A 63 -10.50 -7.31 -13.25
C ARG A 63 -9.13 -7.51 -13.90
N VAL A 64 -9.03 -8.51 -14.75
CA VAL A 64 -7.84 -8.86 -15.52
C VAL A 64 -8.26 -9.47 -16.85
N GLU A 65 -7.63 -9.04 -17.97
CA GLU A 65 -7.94 -9.50 -19.32
C GLU A 65 -9.44 -9.45 -19.66
N GLY A 66 -10.11 -8.35 -19.29
CA GLY A 66 -11.54 -8.13 -19.53
C GLY A 66 -12.50 -8.97 -18.69
N GLY A 67 -11.98 -9.91 -17.87
CA GLY A 67 -12.77 -10.75 -16.96
C GLY A 67 -12.60 -10.39 -15.49
N VAL A 68 -13.51 -10.85 -14.64
CA VAL A 68 -13.40 -10.74 -13.19
C VAL A 68 -12.89 -12.05 -12.61
N LYS A 69 -11.84 -11.98 -11.79
CA LYS A 69 -11.29 -13.11 -11.06
C LYS A 69 -11.40 -12.88 -9.56
N LYS A 70 -11.95 -13.87 -8.85
CA LYS A 70 -11.90 -13.91 -7.40
C LYS A 70 -10.50 -14.28 -6.97
N MET A 71 -9.85 -13.40 -6.23
CA MET A 71 -8.48 -13.59 -5.74
C MET A 71 -8.41 -13.31 -4.24
N VAL A 72 -7.29 -13.67 -3.64
CA VAL A 72 -6.84 -13.10 -2.37
C VAL A 72 -5.61 -12.25 -2.63
N GLN A 73 -5.53 -11.07 -2.02
CA GLN A 73 -4.25 -10.40 -1.87
C GLN A 73 -3.50 -11.03 -0.71
N ILE A 74 -2.22 -11.34 -0.91
CA ILE A 74 -1.35 -11.89 0.13
C ILE A 74 -0.45 -10.77 0.65
N ASN A 75 -0.44 -10.59 1.96
CA ASN A 75 0.36 -9.57 2.65
C ASN A 75 1.12 -10.19 3.83
N PHE A 76 2.16 -9.49 4.31
CA PHE A 76 2.85 -9.74 5.58
C PHE A 76 3.42 -11.15 5.73
N LEU A 77 3.97 -11.74 4.66
CA LEU A 77 4.77 -12.96 4.82
C LEU A 77 6.06 -12.61 5.56
N CYS A 78 6.15 -13.02 6.81
CA CYS A 78 7.27 -12.73 7.69
C CYS A 78 7.69 -13.98 8.46
N VAL A 79 9.00 -14.25 8.52
CA VAL A 79 9.60 -15.34 9.28
C VAL A 79 10.64 -14.78 10.21
N HIS A 80 10.59 -15.20 11.48
CA HIS A 80 11.58 -14.81 12.49
C HIS A 80 13.00 -15.10 11.99
N PRO A 81 13.99 -14.22 12.19
CA PRO A 81 15.34 -14.37 11.65
C PRO A 81 15.98 -15.72 11.96
N SER A 82 15.79 -16.25 13.18
CA SER A 82 16.34 -17.56 13.58
C SER A 82 15.77 -18.76 12.84
N GLN A 83 14.65 -18.57 12.12
CA GLN A 83 13.94 -19.62 11.39
C GLN A 83 13.93 -19.39 9.88
N ARG A 84 14.70 -18.42 9.40
CA ARG A 84 14.86 -18.21 7.95
C ARG A 84 15.64 -19.39 7.36
N SER A 85 15.32 -19.75 6.12
CA SER A 85 15.89 -20.89 5.40
C SER A 85 15.58 -22.29 5.99
N THR A 86 14.65 -22.39 6.95
CA THR A 86 14.22 -23.67 7.54
C THR A 86 12.96 -24.26 6.89
N GLY A 87 12.41 -23.61 5.85
CA GLY A 87 11.18 -24.07 5.15
C GLY A 87 9.88 -23.49 5.70
N LEU A 88 9.90 -22.59 6.71
CA LEU A 88 8.67 -22.01 7.28
C LEU A 88 7.90 -21.13 6.30
N ALA A 89 8.57 -20.37 5.42
CA ALA A 89 7.87 -19.54 4.43
C ALA A 89 7.05 -20.41 3.42
N PRO A 90 7.59 -21.46 2.80
CA PRO A 90 6.80 -22.41 2.02
C PRO A 90 5.61 -23.02 2.77
N LEU A 91 5.79 -23.37 4.04
CA LEU A 91 4.72 -23.91 4.88
C LEU A 91 3.58 -22.87 5.08
N LEU A 92 3.92 -21.64 5.43
CA LEU A 92 2.95 -20.54 5.57
C LEU A 92 2.17 -20.31 4.26
N ILE A 93 2.88 -20.29 3.12
CA ILE A 93 2.28 -20.13 1.79
C ILE A 93 1.34 -21.30 1.48
N SER A 94 1.72 -22.54 1.80
CA SER A 94 0.89 -23.72 1.60
C SER A 94 -0.39 -23.65 2.44
N GLU A 95 -0.30 -23.22 3.71
CA GLU A 95 -1.44 -23.12 4.59
C GLU A 95 -2.41 -21.99 4.22
N ILE A 96 -1.90 -20.79 3.87
CA ILE A 96 -2.79 -19.70 3.44
C ILE A 96 -3.49 -20.05 2.11
N LYS A 97 -2.78 -20.75 1.20
CA LYS A 97 -3.36 -21.29 -0.02
C LYS A 97 -4.49 -22.28 0.30
N ARG A 98 -4.24 -23.25 1.18
CA ARG A 98 -5.26 -24.22 1.62
C ARG A 98 -6.49 -23.50 2.21
N HIS A 99 -6.26 -22.49 3.03
CA HIS A 99 -7.33 -21.68 3.63
C HIS A 99 -8.15 -20.93 2.56
N ALA A 100 -7.52 -20.32 1.57
CA ALA A 100 -8.21 -19.66 0.46
C ALA A 100 -8.97 -20.66 -0.42
N ASN A 101 -8.38 -21.81 -0.75
CA ASN A 101 -9.01 -22.87 -1.54
C ASN A 101 -10.28 -23.41 -0.88
N ASN A 102 -10.29 -23.55 0.47
CA ASN A 102 -11.48 -23.95 1.22
C ASN A 102 -12.64 -22.93 1.11
N LYS A 103 -12.33 -21.68 0.72
CA LYS A 103 -13.31 -20.63 0.42
C LYS A 103 -13.66 -20.55 -1.08
N GLY A 104 -13.17 -21.48 -1.90
CA GLY A 104 -13.37 -21.49 -3.36
C GLY A 104 -12.54 -20.46 -4.11
N ILE A 105 -11.46 -19.93 -3.50
CA ILE A 105 -10.58 -18.95 -4.13
C ILE A 105 -9.25 -19.64 -4.47
N TRP A 106 -8.89 -19.62 -5.77
CA TRP A 106 -7.75 -20.38 -6.29
C TRP A 106 -6.62 -19.48 -6.80
N GLN A 107 -6.88 -18.19 -6.98
CA GLN A 107 -5.94 -17.20 -7.46
C GLN A 107 -5.53 -16.24 -6.35
N ALA A 108 -4.31 -15.73 -6.46
CA ALA A 108 -3.83 -14.69 -5.56
C ALA A 108 -3.06 -13.61 -6.31
N VAL A 109 -3.04 -12.42 -5.75
CA VAL A 109 -2.15 -11.31 -6.12
C VAL A 109 -1.27 -10.95 -4.94
N TYR A 110 -0.01 -10.67 -5.20
CA TYR A 110 0.95 -10.25 -4.17
C TYR A 110 2.08 -9.43 -4.77
N THR A 111 2.82 -8.78 -3.90
CA THR A 111 4.04 -8.04 -4.27
C THR A 111 5.25 -8.56 -3.51
N GLY A 112 6.42 -8.35 -4.07
CA GLY A 112 7.68 -8.71 -3.43
C GLY A 112 8.84 -7.84 -3.89
N VAL A 113 9.83 -7.64 -3.04
CA VAL A 113 11.03 -6.85 -3.37
C VAL A 113 12.04 -7.66 -4.21
N HIS A 114 12.04 -8.98 -4.06
CA HIS A 114 12.90 -9.87 -4.84
C HIS A 114 12.18 -10.38 -6.08
N ARG A 115 12.92 -10.42 -7.18
CA ARG A 115 12.38 -10.97 -8.43
C ARG A 115 12.35 -12.50 -8.36
N ILE A 116 11.14 -13.05 -8.47
CA ILE A 116 10.90 -14.48 -8.72
C ILE A 116 10.25 -14.65 -10.10
N PRO A 117 10.33 -15.80 -10.76
CA PRO A 117 9.63 -16.04 -12.02
C PRO A 117 8.12 -16.16 -11.79
N THR A 118 7.25 -15.55 -12.56
CA THR A 118 7.39 -14.46 -13.54
C THR A 118 6.58 -13.27 -13.04
N PRO A 119 7.18 -12.08 -12.85
CA PRO A 119 6.41 -10.91 -12.43
C PRO A 119 5.54 -10.40 -13.58
N ILE A 120 4.36 -9.90 -13.28
CA ILE A 120 3.49 -9.20 -14.23
C ILE A 120 3.84 -7.73 -14.41
N ALA A 121 4.50 -7.14 -13.42
CA ALA A 121 5.00 -5.77 -13.46
C ALA A 121 6.16 -5.58 -12.47
N LYS A 122 7.02 -4.60 -12.75
CA LYS A 122 7.96 -4.01 -11.81
C LYS A 122 7.55 -2.57 -11.58
N ALA A 123 7.21 -2.21 -10.36
CA ALA A 123 6.85 -0.85 -9.98
C ALA A 123 7.95 -0.21 -9.14
N GLU A 124 8.17 1.06 -9.36
CA GLU A 124 9.19 1.86 -8.68
C GLU A 124 8.53 2.90 -7.79
N TYR A 125 9.12 3.15 -6.61
CA TYR A 125 8.65 4.18 -5.70
C TYR A 125 9.06 5.57 -6.16
N TRP A 126 8.13 6.52 -6.06
CA TRP A 126 8.34 7.93 -6.30
C TRP A 126 7.96 8.73 -5.05
N HIS A 127 8.78 9.71 -4.71
CA HIS A 127 8.69 10.48 -3.48
C HIS A 127 8.48 11.97 -3.76
N ARG A 128 7.47 12.58 -3.18
CA ARG A 128 7.25 14.03 -3.16
C ARG A 128 7.48 14.54 -1.75
N PHE A 129 8.56 15.29 -1.54
CA PHE A 129 8.93 15.79 -0.22
C PHE A 129 7.96 16.89 0.22
N LEU A 130 7.52 16.84 1.48
CA LEU A 130 6.64 17.82 2.11
C LEU A 130 7.36 18.56 3.23
N ASP A 131 8.29 17.91 3.94
CA ASP A 131 9.19 18.50 4.94
C ASP A 131 10.65 18.10 4.65
N VAL A 132 11.30 18.87 3.79
CA VAL A 132 12.69 18.59 3.36
C VAL A 132 13.66 18.64 4.53
N LYS A 133 13.50 19.59 5.47
CA LYS A 133 14.41 19.75 6.63
C LYS A 133 14.40 18.51 7.50
N LYS A 134 13.20 18.02 7.84
CA LYS A 134 13.04 16.82 8.65
C LYS A 134 13.58 15.58 7.94
N LEU A 135 13.32 15.42 6.64
CA LEU A 135 13.81 14.30 5.85
C LEU A 135 15.34 14.24 5.80
N ILE A 136 16.01 15.40 5.68
CA ILE A 136 17.49 15.48 5.75
C ILE A 136 17.99 15.15 7.15
N LYS A 137 17.38 15.77 8.19
CA LYS A 137 17.76 15.53 9.59
C LYS A 137 17.68 14.05 9.97
N LEU A 138 16.69 13.34 9.46
CA LEU A 138 16.50 11.92 9.74
C LEU A 138 17.33 10.99 8.83
N GLY A 139 18.08 11.53 7.84
CA GLY A 139 18.85 10.72 6.91
C GLY A 139 18.00 9.97 5.86
N PHE A 140 16.74 10.38 5.66
CA PHE A 140 15.89 9.84 4.60
C PHE A 140 16.29 10.38 3.22
N HIS A 141 16.79 11.60 3.18
CA HIS A 141 17.27 12.25 1.97
C HIS A 141 18.66 12.83 2.22
N GLU A 142 19.63 12.36 1.47
CA GLU A 142 21.00 12.86 1.52
C GLU A 142 21.21 13.91 0.45
N THR A 143 21.58 15.13 0.85
CA THR A 143 21.93 16.21 -0.08
C THR A 143 22.76 17.28 0.61
N ASN A 144 23.77 17.78 -0.09
CA ASN A 144 24.58 18.94 0.34
C ASN A 144 23.92 20.27 -0.03
N ARG A 145 22.80 20.25 -0.78
CA ARG A 145 22.09 21.44 -1.26
C ARG A 145 20.58 21.24 -1.11
N PRO A 146 20.02 21.48 0.09
CA PRO A 146 18.59 21.37 0.31
C PRO A 146 17.83 22.35 -0.60
N ARG A 147 16.85 21.80 -1.35
CA ARG A 147 16.01 22.60 -2.26
C ARG A 147 14.62 22.80 -1.65
N GLU A 148 14.56 23.37 -0.44
CA GLU A 148 13.30 23.54 0.29
C GLU A 148 12.25 24.29 -0.54
N ASN A 149 12.63 25.45 -1.10
CA ASN A 149 11.72 26.26 -1.92
C ASN A 149 11.22 25.54 -3.19
N TYR A 150 11.99 24.58 -3.71
CA TYR A 150 11.56 23.77 -4.86
C TYR A 150 10.41 22.85 -4.48
N TYR A 151 10.46 22.26 -3.28
CA TYR A 151 9.46 21.33 -2.80
C TYR A 151 8.32 22.00 -2.00
N GLU A 152 8.36 23.32 -1.81
CA GLU A 152 7.32 24.02 -1.11
C GLU A 152 5.96 23.81 -1.79
N VAL A 153 4.97 23.36 -1.00
CA VAL A 153 3.58 23.25 -1.46
C VAL A 153 2.92 24.60 -1.19
N ARG A 154 2.48 25.29 -2.23
CA ARG A 154 1.98 26.68 -2.16
C ARG A 154 0.52 26.77 -2.61
N GLY A 155 -0.12 27.85 -2.16
CA GLY A 155 -1.48 28.23 -2.52
C GLY A 155 -2.56 27.51 -1.68
N PRO A 156 -3.81 27.93 -1.84
CA PRO A 156 -4.96 27.21 -1.31
C PRO A 156 -5.22 25.94 -2.12
N CYS A 157 -6.02 25.03 -1.56
CA CYS A 157 -6.59 23.95 -2.33
C CYS A 157 -7.41 24.49 -3.52
N LYS A 158 -7.32 23.82 -4.66
CA LYS A 158 -8.11 24.13 -5.86
C LYS A 158 -9.60 23.84 -5.63
N TYR A 159 -9.87 22.83 -4.80
CA TYR A 159 -11.23 22.37 -4.51
C TYR A 159 -11.54 22.47 -3.01
N SER A 160 -12.85 22.51 -2.68
CA SER A 160 -13.32 22.42 -1.31
C SER A 160 -13.46 20.97 -0.88
N TRP A 161 -12.58 20.52 0.00
CA TRP A 161 -12.50 19.15 0.45
C TRP A 161 -13.17 18.94 1.80
N ARG A 162 -13.92 17.87 1.92
CA ARG A 162 -14.36 17.34 3.21
C ARG A 162 -14.03 15.85 3.33
N LYS A 163 -13.87 15.39 4.57
CA LYS A 163 -13.65 13.98 4.83
C LYS A 163 -14.83 13.14 4.33
N MET A 164 -14.53 12.02 3.68
CA MET A 164 -15.52 11.04 3.23
C MET A 164 -16.24 10.42 4.42
N THR A 165 -17.52 10.15 4.26
CA THR A 165 -18.39 9.45 5.21
C THR A 165 -19.05 8.24 4.55
N SER A 166 -19.73 7.41 5.33
CA SER A 166 -20.48 6.27 4.80
C SER A 166 -21.60 6.67 3.81
N LYS A 167 -22.12 7.91 3.91
CA LYS A 167 -23.13 8.46 2.99
C LYS A 167 -22.57 8.65 1.58
N ASP A 168 -21.26 8.86 1.45
CA ASP A 168 -20.59 9.11 0.18
C ASP A 168 -20.26 7.82 -0.59
N VAL A 169 -20.39 6.65 0.04
CA VAL A 169 -20.03 5.35 -0.56
C VAL A 169 -20.66 5.14 -1.94
N PRO A 170 -21.96 5.40 -2.19
CA PRO A 170 -22.52 5.21 -3.53
C PRO A 170 -21.87 6.10 -4.59
N ARG A 171 -21.63 7.38 -4.27
CA ARG A 171 -21.00 8.35 -5.17
C ARG A 171 -19.54 7.98 -5.43
N VAL A 172 -18.76 7.70 -4.37
CA VAL A 172 -17.35 7.30 -4.52
C VAL A 172 -17.23 5.97 -5.29
N THR A 173 -18.18 5.05 -5.12
CA THR A 173 -18.23 3.83 -5.96
C THR A 173 -18.35 4.17 -7.43
N HIS A 174 -19.20 5.13 -7.80
CA HIS A 174 -19.36 5.58 -9.19
C HIS A 174 -18.06 6.24 -9.71
N ILE A 175 -17.52 7.20 -8.96
CA ILE A 175 -16.26 7.89 -9.31
C ILE A 175 -15.13 6.89 -9.57
N LEU A 176 -14.92 5.93 -8.66
CA LEU A 176 -13.84 4.97 -8.80
C LEU A 176 -14.09 3.93 -9.90
N LYS A 177 -15.34 3.58 -10.21
CA LYS A 177 -15.65 2.73 -11.37
C LYS A 177 -15.26 3.44 -12.67
N GLU A 178 -15.64 4.70 -12.83
CA GLU A 178 -15.29 5.50 -14.02
C GLU A 178 -13.77 5.68 -14.11
N TYR A 179 -13.11 5.98 -13.00
CA TYR A 179 -11.66 6.13 -12.96
C TYR A 179 -10.93 4.85 -13.34
N THR A 180 -11.40 3.67 -12.87
CA THR A 180 -10.70 2.41 -13.09
C THR A 180 -11.10 1.67 -14.36
N LYS A 181 -12.06 2.16 -15.15
CA LYS A 181 -12.62 1.41 -16.29
C LYS A 181 -11.62 1.08 -17.40
N ASP A 182 -10.64 1.98 -17.63
CA ASP A 182 -9.65 1.88 -18.72
C ASP A 182 -8.35 1.19 -18.30
N PHE A 183 -8.21 0.78 -17.01
CA PHE A 183 -7.09 -0.05 -16.59
C PHE A 183 -7.35 -1.52 -16.96
N GLU A 184 -6.32 -2.21 -17.41
CA GLU A 184 -6.39 -3.63 -17.78
C GLU A 184 -6.39 -4.53 -16.55
N ILE A 185 -5.67 -4.11 -15.49
CA ILE A 185 -5.68 -4.77 -14.17
C ILE A 185 -6.09 -3.76 -13.11
N ALA A 186 -7.22 -4.01 -12.45
CA ALA A 186 -7.72 -3.15 -11.39
C ALA A 186 -8.64 -3.93 -10.44
N PRO A 187 -8.83 -3.49 -9.18
CA PRO A 187 -9.84 -4.07 -8.32
C PRO A 187 -11.24 -3.83 -8.89
N VAL A 188 -12.14 -4.77 -8.63
CA VAL A 188 -13.55 -4.59 -8.98
C VAL A 188 -14.18 -3.64 -7.98
N ILE A 189 -14.52 -2.45 -8.43
CA ILE A 189 -15.08 -1.42 -7.56
C ILE A 189 -16.56 -1.71 -7.28
N THR A 190 -16.86 -2.09 -6.05
CA THR A 190 -18.21 -2.29 -5.51
C THR A 190 -18.42 -1.37 -4.30
N LYS A 191 -19.67 -1.23 -3.84
CA LYS A 191 -19.95 -0.52 -2.58
C LYS A 191 -19.21 -1.17 -1.40
N ASP A 192 -19.10 -2.50 -1.38
CA ASP A 192 -18.40 -3.23 -0.32
C ASP A 192 -16.89 -3.06 -0.41
N TYR A 193 -16.32 -3.01 -1.63
CA TYR A 193 -14.92 -2.63 -1.82
C TYR A 193 -14.66 -1.23 -1.25
N VAL A 194 -15.48 -0.24 -1.59
CA VAL A 194 -15.32 1.14 -1.11
C VAL A 194 -15.46 1.22 0.41
N LYS A 195 -16.44 0.54 1.01
CA LYS A 195 -16.59 0.48 2.47
C LYS A 195 -15.37 -0.17 3.14
N ARG A 196 -14.87 -1.26 2.56
CA ARG A 196 -13.80 -2.07 3.15
C ARG A 196 -12.42 -1.44 2.98
N TRP A 197 -12.12 -0.92 1.78
CA TRP A 197 -10.78 -0.51 1.42
C TRP A 197 -10.58 1.01 1.37
N VAL A 198 -11.59 1.78 1.01
CA VAL A 198 -11.45 3.22 0.77
C VAL A 198 -11.91 4.03 1.98
N LEU A 199 -13.07 3.74 2.53
CA LEU A 199 -13.63 4.50 3.65
C LEU A 199 -12.74 4.57 4.90
N PRO A 200 -11.98 3.51 5.30
CA PRO A 200 -11.08 3.57 6.44
C PRO A 200 -9.81 4.40 6.25
N THR A 201 -9.52 4.84 5.03
CA THR A 201 -8.31 5.62 4.69
C THR A 201 -8.53 7.13 4.97
N HIS A 202 -7.50 7.93 4.70
CA HIS A 202 -7.67 9.39 4.63
C HIS A 202 -8.34 9.76 3.30
N ALA A 203 -9.64 9.54 3.21
CA ALA A 203 -10.45 9.77 2.03
C ALA A 203 -11.18 11.11 2.08
N TYR A 204 -11.14 11.87 0.98
CA TYR A 204 -11.72 13.20 0.84
C TYR A 204 -12.54 13.30 -0.45
N VAL A 205 -13.69 13.91 -0.34
CA VAL A 205 -14.62 14.18 -1.45
C VAL A 205 -14.83 15.67 -1.65
N ASN A 206 -15.07 16.06 -2.88
CA ASN A 206 -15.55 17.39 -3.24
C ASN A 206 -17.03 17.31 -3.62
N ASP A 207 -17.88 18.13 -3.04
CA ASP A 207 -19.32 18.07 -3.31
C ASP A 207 -19.73 18.66 -4.67
N GLN A 208 -18.82 19.42 -5.31
CA GLN A 208 -19.10 20.13 -6.57
C GLN A 208 -18.54 19.42 -7.81
N SER A 209 -17.71 18.38 -7.64
CA SER A 209 -17.08 17.68 -8.77
C SER A 209 -16.77 16.22 -8.41
N ASP A 210 -16.57 15.39 -9.42
CA ASP A 210 -16.19 13.99 -9.26
C ASP A 210 -14.67 13.79 -9.02
N THR A 211 -14.04 14.78 -8.35
CA THR A 211 -12.67 14.64 -7.88
C THR A 211 -12.62 13.91 -6.55
N PHE A 212 -11.55 13.13 -6.35
CA PHE A 212 -11.42 12.30 -5.16
C PHE A 212 -9.96 12.14 -4.75
N ILE A 213 -9.70 12.15 -3.44
CA ILE A 213 -8.37 11.90 -2.84
C ILE A 213 -8.51 10.82 -1.77
N SER A 214 -7.64 9.82 -1.84
CA SER A 214 -7.53 8.80 -0.81
C SER A 214 -6.07 8.44 -0.57
N LEU A 215 -5.65 8.51 0.69
CA LEU A 215 -4.28 8.27 1.15
C LEU A 215 -4.29 7.27 2.30
N TYR A 216 -3.23 6.47 2.40
CA TYR A 216 -2.96 5.65 3.59
C TYR A 216 -1.54 5.94 4.10
N ASN A 217 -1.23 5.51 5.31
CA ASN A 217 0.06 5.76 5.92
C ASN A 217 0.78 4.47 6.30
N ILE A 218 2.09 4.47 6.09
CA ILE A 218 3.01 3.48 6.65
C ILE A 218 4.23 4.24 7.15
N PRO A 219 4.36 4.46 8.46
CA PRO A 219 5.51 5.16 9.04
C PRO A 219 6.83 4.41 8.79
N TYR A 220 7.91 5.18 8.67
CA TYR A 220 9.26 4.68 8.50
C TYR A 220 10.10 5.13 9.70
N GLU A 221 10.28 4.23 10.65
CA GLU A 221 10.93 4.50 11.92
C GLU A 221 12.42 4.24 11.85
N ARG A 222 13.23 5.15 12.39
CA ARG A 222 14.67 4.88 12.56
C ARG A 222 14.89 3.79 13.60
N LYS A 223 15.80 2.86 13.30
CA LYS A 223 16.10 1.73 14.19
C LYS A 223 16.78 2.14 15.49
N ASP A 224 17.47 3.28 15.49
CA ASP A 224 18.10 3.88 16.67
C ASP A 224 17.11 4.63 17.58
N GLY A 225 15.84 4.74 17.16
CA GLY A 225 14.81 5.46 17.91
C GLY A 225 14.84 6.99 17.76
N GLU A 226 15.74 7.56 16.94
CA GLU A 226 15.92 9.01 16.81
C GLU A 226 14.82 9.71 16.00
N GLY A 227 13.83 8.99 15.50
CA GLY A 227 12.67 9.60 14.88
C GLY A 227 11.95 8.75 13.84
N THR A 228 10.87 9.32 13.33
CA THR A 228 9.97 8.67 12.37
C THR A 228 9.70 9.61 11.20
N VAL A 229 9.87 9.10 9.99
CA VAL A 229 9.38 9.70 8.76
C VAL A 229 7.92 9.29 8.59
N LYS A 230 7.01 10.25 8.67
CA LYS A 230 5.59 10.02 8.42
C LYS A 230 5.33 10.06 6.93
N GLN A 231 4.87 8.93 6.38
CA GLN A 231 4.70 8.77 4.95
C GLN A 231 3.22 8.64 4.59
N ALA A 232 2.74 9.48 3.67
CA ALA A 232 1.45 9.28 3.01
C ALA A 232 1.67 8.53 1.69
N TYR A 233 0.88 7.50 1.44
CA TYR A 233 0.88 6.76 0.18
C TYR A 233 -0.39 7.06 -0.60
N ARG A 234 -0.26 7.28 -1.90
CA ARG A 234 -1.39 7.36 -2.80
C ARG A 234 -2.18 6.04 -2.79
N PHE A 235 -3.48 6.14 -2.52
CA PHE A 235 -4.39 5.03 -2.77
C PHE A 235 -5.23 5.33 -4.03
N TYR A 236 -5.96 6.46 -4.04
CA TYR A 236 -6.66 6.98 -5.21
C TYR A 236 -6.47 8.49 -5.32
N LEU A 237 -6.15 8.97 -6.52
CA LEU A 237 -6.23 10.38 -6.90
C LEU A 237 -7.03 10.46 -8.19
N VAL A 238 -8.20 11.09 -8.16
CA VAL A 238 -9.08 11.24 -9.31
C VAL A 238 -9.23 12.72 -9.66
N GLY A 239 -8.83 13.08 -10.87
CA GLY A 239 -8.77 14.46 -11.37
C GLY A 239 -7.41 15.13 -11.16
N ASP A 240 -7.32 16.42 -11.47
CA ASP A 240 -6.13 17.25 -11.28
C ASP A 240 -6.06 17.74 -9.83
N VAL A 241 -5.61 16.86 -8.93
CA VAL A 241 -5.69 17.04 -7.47
C VAL A 241 -4.35 16.86 -6.75
N TYR A 242 -3.22 16.78 -7.45
CA TYR A 242 -1.91 16.55 -6.82
C TYR A 242 -1.57 17.59 -5.78
N ASN A 243 -1.68 18.90 -6.11
CA ASN A 243 -1.36 19.97 -5.16
C ASN A 243 -2.26 19.92 -3.92
N ASP A 244 -3.56 19.65 -4.10
CA ASP A 244 -4.51 19.52 -3.00
C ASP A 244 -4.19 18.31 -2.12
N ALA A 245 -3.80 17.18 -2.73
CA ALA A 245 -3.37 15.99 -2.00
C ALA A 245 -2.10 16.25 -1.17
N PHE A 246 -1.15 17.04 -1.69
CA PHE A 246 0.05 17.43 -0.93
C PHE A 246 -0.28 18.36 0.22
N LEU A 247 -1.18 19.35 0.02
CA LEU A 247 -1.65 20.24 1.08
C LEU A 247 -2.37 19.47 2.18
N ILE A 248 -3.27 18.55 1.81
CA ILE A 248 -3.96 17.68 2.76
C ILE A 248 -2.95 16.81 3.51
N ALA A 249 -2.03 16.15 2.82
CA ALA A 249 -1.01 15.33 3.47
C ALA A 249 -0.13 16.14 4.43
N LYS A 250 0.30 17.34 4.03
CA LYS A 250 1.08 18.26 4.88
C LYS A 250 0.28 18.68 6.11
N ASN A 251 -1.01 19.02 5.98
CA ASN A 251 -1.88 19.39 7.08
C ASN A 251 -2.15 18.22 8.05
N LEU A 252 -2.08 16.98 7.56
CA LEU A 252 -2.12 15.77 8.39
C LEU A 252 -0.78 15.46 9.07
N GLY A 253 0.27 16.27 8.80
CA GLY A 253 1.60 16.15 9.40
C GLY A 253 2.48 15.10 8.75
N TYR A 254 2.25 14.77 7.47
CA TYR A 254 3.13 13.87 6.70
C TYR A 254 4.36 14.63 6.20
N ASP A 255 5.50 13.93 6.19
CA ASP A 255 6.80 14.46 5.79
C ASP A 255 7.10 14.20 4.31
N VAL A 256 6.52 13.15 3.76
CA VAL A 256 6.68 12.73 2.37
C VAL A 256 5.40 12.11 1.83
N PHE A 257 5.12 12.35 0.55
CA PHE A 257 4.04 11.73 -0.19
C PHE A 257 4.62 10.75 -1.21
N ASN A 258 4.24 9.50 -1.10
CA ASN A 258 4.74 8.40 -1.90
C ASN A 258 3.70 7.89 -2.91
N THR A 259 4.19 7.44 -4.04
CA THR A 259 3.41 6.68 -5.01
C THR A 259 4.28 5.61 -5.67
N LEU A 260 3.65 4.56 -6.16
CA LEU A 260 4.23 3.67 -7.16
C LEU A 260 3.88 4.19 -8.55
N ASP A 261 4.68 3.86 -9.57
CA ASP A 261 4.46 4.22 -10.97
C ASP A 261 3.45 3.30 -11.68
N VAL A 262 2.56 2.64 -10.93
CA VAL A 262 1.43 1.91 -11.49
C VAL A 262 0.19 2.80 -11.57
N GLY A 263 -0.50 2.74 -12.71
CA GLY A 263 -1.71 3.54 -12.96
C GLY A 263 -1.46 5.06 -12.99
N VAL A 264 -0.24 5.48 -13.33
CA VAL A 264 0.13 6.90 -13.46
C VAL A 264 1.16 7.08 -14.57
N ASP A 265 1.11 8.23 -15.22
CA ASP A 265 2.14 8.72 -16.12
C ASP A 265 3.34 9.27 -15.34
N THR A 266 4.54 8.76 -15.60
CA THR A 266 5.77 9.19 -14.92
C THR A 266 6.16 10.63 -15.26
N VAL A 267 5.84 11.13 -16.46
CA VAL A 267 6.01 12.53 -16.84
C VAL A 267 5.14 13.43 -15.96
N GLY A 268 3.92 13.00 -15.66
CA GLY A 268 3.03 13.66 -14.71
C GLY A 268 3.61 13.68 -13.29
N LEU A 269 4.26 12.61 -12.85
CA LEU A 269 4.95 12.58 -11.56
C LEU A 269 6.09 13.60 -11.49
N GLU A 270 6.95 13.66 -12.51
CA GLU A 270 8.06 14.63 -12.58
C GLU A 270 7.55 16.08 -12.59
N LYS A 271 6.49 16.39 -13.35
CA LYS A 271 5.84 17.71 -13.33
C LYS A 271 5.34 18.11 -11.96
N ASN A 272 4.87 17.15 -11.17
CA ASN A 272 4.45 17.33 -9.78
C ASN A 272 5.61 17.22 -8.78
N LYS A 273 6.87 17.29 -9.27
CA LYS A 273 8.09 17.28 -8.48
C LYS A 273 8.28 16.04 -7.61
N PHE A 274 7.79 14.90 -8.06
CA PHE A 274 8.21 13.63 -7.48
C PHE A 274 9.64 13.32 -7.93
N MET A 275 10.37 12.68 -7.05
CA MET A 275 11.68 12.10 -7.34
C MET A 275 11.54 10.58 -7.34
N LYS A 276 12.17 9.94 -8.30
CA LYS A 276 12.29 8.49 -8.34
C LYS A 276 13.12 8.01 -7.16
N GLY A 277 12.60 7.08 -6.40
CA GLY A 277 13.29 6.42 -5.30
C GLY A 277 14.19 5.28 -5.78
N SER A 278 14.97 4.72 -4.88
CA SER A 278 15.78 3.51 -5.12
C SER A 278 14.97 2.22 -4.93
N GLY A 279 13.82 2.29 -4.24
CA GLY A 279 12.97 1.15 -3.94
C GLY A 279 12.09 0.73 -5.12
N HIS A 280 11.87 -0.56 -5.23
CA HIS A 280 10.93 -1.12 -6.20
C HIS A 280 10.22 -2.35 -5.62
N ILE A 281 9.10 -2.72 -6.23
CA ILE A 281 8.40 -3.98 -5.95
C ILE A 281 8.01 -4.64 -7.27
N PHE A 282 7.92 -5.96 -7.23
CA PHE A 282 7.38 -6.76 -8.31
C PHE A 282 5.97 -7.22 -7.98
N TYR A 283 5.08 -7.18 -8.96
CA TYR A 283 3.72 -7.70 -8.86
C TYR A 283 3.64 -9.10 -9.43
N TYR A 284 2.88 -9.95 -8.78
CA TYR A 284 2.69 -11.35 -9.16
C TYR A 284 1.23 -11.75 -9.11
N LEU A 285 0.84 -12.61 -10.06
CA LEU A 285 -0.40 -13.37 -9.97
C LEU A 285 -0.05 -14.85 -9.71
N PHE A 286 -0.69 -15.44 -8.73
CA PHE A 286 -0.59 -16.87 -8.47
C PHE A 286 -1.75 -17.60 -9.15
N ASN A 287 -1.43 -18.73 -9.80
CA ASN A 287 -2.36 -19.57 -10.55
C ASN A 287 -3.15 -18.80 -11.63
N TRP A 288 -2.51 -17.80 -12.24
CA TRP A 288 -3.00 -17.05 -13.39
C TRP A 288 -1.82 -16.50 -14.18
N ASN A 289 -1.80 -16.79 -15.49
CA ASN A 289 -0.82 -16.23 -16.41
C ASN A 289 -1.50 -15.20 -17.30
N LEU A 290 -0.85 -14.08 -17.55
CA LEU A 290 -1.31 -13.11 -18.53
C LEU A 290 -0.96 -13.56 -19.95
N SER A 291 -1.84 -13.27 -20.90
CA SER A 291 -1.61 -13.52 -22.33
C SER A 291 -0.52 -12.60 -22.89
N ASP A 292 -0.49 -11.36 -22.41
CA ASP A 292 0.38 -10.29 -22.91
C ASP A 292 1.06 -9.53 -21.78
N ILE A 293 2.13 -8.80 -22.11
CA ILE A 293 2.80 -7.88 -21.18
C ILE A 293 1.97 -6.61 -21.04
N ILE A 294 1.61 -6.25 -19.82
CA ILE A 294 0.82 -5.07 -19.52
C ILE A 294 1.74 -3.95 -19.00
N SER A 295 1.59 -2.73 -19.53
CA SER A 295 2.36 -1.59 -19.05
C SER A 295 1.91 -1.16 -17.64
N ASN A 296 2.82 -0.61 -16.83
CA ASN A 296 2.52 -0.13 -15.49
C ASN A 296 1.36 0.87 -15.47
N GLU A 297 1.25 1.72 -16.48
CA GLU A 297 0.18 2.73 -16.60
C GLU A 297 -1.22 2.11 -16.72
N LYS A 298 -1.30 0.85 -17.18
CA LYS A 298 -2.55 0.09 -17.32
C LYS A 298 -2.90 -0.75 -16.10
N ILE A 299 -2.11 -0.68 -15.05
CA ILE A 299 -2.31 -1.43 -13.80
C ILE A 299 -2.70 -0.45 -12.70
N HIS A 300 -3.84 -0.65 -12.08
CA HIS A 300 -4.22 0.05 -10.86
C HIS A 300 -4.49 -0.97 -9.74
N LEU A 301 -3.41 -1.52 -9.19
CA LEU A 301 -3.45 -2.39 -8.00
C LEU A 301 -2.54 -1.79 -6.94
N ILE A 302 -3.11 -1.08 -5.99
CA ILE A 302 -2.40 -0.59 -4.81
C ILE A 302 -2.74 -1.54 -3.68
N LEU A 303 -1.76 -2.33 -3.29
CA LEU A 303 -1.89 -3.30 -2.19
C LEU A 303 -1.24 -2.68 -0.94
N PRO A 304 -2.00 -2.45 0.14
CA PRO A 304 -1.50 -1.85 1.37
C PRO A 304 -0.56 -2.76 2.17
#